data_00ba889bfa4dd461175d5b72ae260b9e
#
_entry.id   00ba889bfa4dd461175d5b72ae260b9e
#
_cell.length_a   1.000
_cell.length_b   1.000
_cell.length_c   1.000
_cell.angle_alpha   90.00
_cell.angle_beta   90.00
_cell.angle_gamma   90.00
#
_symmetry.space_group_name_H-M   'P 1'
#
loop_
_entity.id
_entity.type
_entity.pdbx_description
1 polymer ?
#
loop_
_entity_poly.entity_id
_entity_poly.type
_entity_poly.pdbx_seq_one_letter_code
_entity_poly.pdbx_strand_id
1 'polypeptide(L)'
;MAVFSETVSTPPGLLAKPGFLTRRLYQAYVSAWVRTVDGALTGPQFAVLVAVNEQPGLDQRSLAYAVSLDTSTMADVARRLEVRGLIRRVADPTDGRRKLLELTPEGTQVLEDVDRRARALDELLLEGLDEDARKELLTTLQVLSDRWANLPSTDTTGGG
;
A
#
# COMPACT_ATOMS: atom_id res chain seq x y z
N MET A 1 -12.56 8.75 -40.07
CA MET A 1 -11.44 7.75 -40.09
C MET A 1 -11.43 7.09 -38.73
N ALA A 2 -12.03 5.90 -38.61
CA ALA A 2 -12.11 5.17 -37.34
C ALA A 2 -10.73 4.56 -37.07
N VAL A 3 -10.08 5.01 -36.00
CA VAL A 3 -8.88 4.37 -35.48
C VAL A 3 -9.35 3.07 -34.82
N PHE A 4 -9.16 1.95 -35.47
CA PHE A 4 -9.33 0.63 -34.89
C PHE A 4 -8.28 0.51 -33.77
N SER A 5 -8.68 0.73 -32.52
CA SER A 5 -7.93 0.27 -31.36
C SER A 5 -8.05 -1.27 -31.38
N GLU A 6 -7.05 -1.94 -31.95
CA GLU A 6 -6.91 -3.37 -31.76
C GLU A 6 -6.81 -3.62 -30.25
N THR A 7 -7.87 -4.15 -29.67
CA THR A 7 -7.88 -4.60 -28.28
C THR A 7 -7.01 -5.84 -28.20
N VAL A 8 -5.71 -5.63 -27.97
CA VAL A 8 -4.79 -6.74 -27.72
C VAL A 8 -5.25 -7.48 -26.47
N SER A 9 -5.74 -8.70 -26.66
CA SER A 9 -6.19 -9.54 -25.54
C SER A 9 -5.00 -10.09 -24.76
N THR A 10 -5.16 -10.22 -23.45
CA THR A 10 -4.14 -10.86 -22.61
C THR A 10 -4.00 -12.33 -23.01
N PRO A 11 -2.78 -12.83 -23.30
CA PRO A 11 -2.56 -14.23 -23.62
C PRO A 11 -3.06 -15.16 -22.50
N PRO A 12 -3.81 -16.25 -22.84
CA PRO A 12 -4.39 -17.14 -21.80
C PRO A 12 -3.36 -17.73 -20.85
N GLY A 13 -2.14 -18.02 -21.32
CA GLY A 13 -1.05 -18.54 -20.50
C GLY A 13 -0.60 -17.57 -19.39
N LEU A 14 -0.82 -16.27 -19.52
CA LEU A 14 -0.56 -15.28 -18.48
C LEU A 14 -1.67 -15.25 -17.43
N LEU A 15 -2.91 -15.49 -17.83
CA LEU A 15 -4.06 -15.48 -16.92
C LEU A 15 -4.02 -16.62 -15.89
N ALA A 16 -3.22 -17.67 -16.14
CA ALA A 16 -2.96 -18.76 -15.21
C ALA A 16 -1.76 -18.50 -14.27
N LYS A 17 -1.10 -17.33 -14.34
CA LYS A 17 0.09 -17.01 -13.55
C LYS A 17 -0.25 -16.07 -12.39
N PRO A 18 -0.15 -16.53 -11.12
CA PRO A 18 -0.46 -15.70 -9.96
C PRO A 18 0.32 -14.39 -9.92
N GLY A 19 1.63 -14.43 -10.16
CA GLY A 19 2.47 -13.22 -10.17
C GLY A 19 2.05 -12.19 -11.24
N PHE A 20 1.60 -12.65 -12.42
CA PHE A 20 1.06 -11.74 -13.44
C PHE A 20 -0.26 -11.11 -12.99
N LEU A 21 -1.17 -11.91 -12.42
CA LEU A 21 -2.47 -11.40 -11.95
C LEU A 21 -2.29 -10.40 -10.81
N THR A 22 -1.39 -10.68 -9.87
CA THR A 22 -1.09 -9.75 -8.76
C THR A 22 -0.55 -8.41 -9.28
N ARG A 23 0.42 -8.45 -10.21
CA ARG A 23 0.94 -7.23 -10.82
C ARG A 23 -0.15 -6.46 -11.59
N ARG A 24 -1.00 -7.17 -12.35
CA ARG A 24 -2.10 -6.57 -13.09
C ARG A 24 -3.12 -5.93 -12.15
N LEU A 25 -3.48 -6.61 -11.07
CA LEU A 25 -4.40 -6.10 -10.04
C LEU A 25 -3.83 -4.85 -9.39
N TYR A 26 -2.56 -4.87 -9.00
CA TYR A 26 -1.89 -3.71 -8.41
C TYR A 26 -1.85 -2.51 -9.35
N GLN A 27 -1.56 -2.70 -10.64
CA GLN A 27 -1.57 -1.62 -11.62
C GLN A 27 -2.98 -1.01 -11.80
N ALA A 28 -4.01 -1.86 -11.83
CA ALA A 28 -5.40 -1.41 -11.91
C ALA A 28 -5.79 -0.60 -10.65
N TYR A 29 -5.41 -1.09 -9.47
CA TYR A 29 -5.62 -0.40 -8.20
C TYR A 29 -4.94 0.98 -8.17
N VAL A 30 -3.64 1.06 -8.50
CA VAL A 30 -2.90 2.34 -8.53
C VAL A 30 -3.55 3.34 -9.50
N SER A 31 -3.99 2.86 -10.67
CA SER A 31 -4.68 3.70 -11.64
C SER A 31 -6.06 4.19 -11.12
N ALA A 32 -6.79 3.35 -10.41
CA ALA A 32 -8.05 3.73 -9.78
C ALA A 32 -7.81 4.74 -8.65
N TRP A 33 -6.82 4.50 -7.79
CA TRP A 33 -6.42 5.41 -6.71
C TRP A 33 -6.16 6.83 -7.21
N VAL A 34 -5.30 6.98 -8.22
CA VAL A 34 -4.96 8.31 -8.78
C VAL A 34 -6.19 9.03 -9.33
N ARG A 35 -7.14 8.31 -9.91
CA ARG A 35 -8.34 8.91 -10.50
C ARG A 35 -9.44 9.25 -9.48
N THR A 36 -9.55 8.50 -8.39
CA THR A 36 -10.73 8.56 -7.51
C THR A 36 -10.41 8.99 -6.09
N VAL A 37 -9.19 8.78 -5.62
CA VAL A 37 -8.80 9.10 -4.24
C VAL A 37 -7.92 10.34 -4.20
N ASP A 38 -6.67 10.22 -4.64
CA ASP A 38 -5.73 11.34 -4.62
C ASP A 38 -4.58 11.11 -5.62
N GLY A 39 -4.32 12.10 -6.47
CA GLY A 39 -3.17 12.06 -7.39
C GLY A 39 -1.86 12.52 -6.75
N ALA A 40 -1.90 13.22 -5.62
CA ALA A 40 -0.73 13.77 -4.94
C ALA A 40 -0.29 12.93 -3.72
N LEU A 41 -1.20 12.15 -3.13
CA LEU A 41 -0.90 11.21 -2.04
C LEU A 41 -1.00 9.78 -2.54
N THR A 42 0.12 9.08 -2.60
CA THR A 42 0.16 7.69 -3.07
C THR A 42 -0.39 6.72 -2.03
N GLY A 43 -0.85 5.52 -2.46
CA GLY A 43 -1.30 4.47 -1.55
C GLY A 43 -0.29 4.14 -0.42
N PRO A 44 1.01 3.96 -0.70
CA PRO A 44 2.02 3.78 0.35
C PRO A 44 2.13 4.96 1.32
N GLN A 45 2.01 6.20 0.86
CA GLN A 45 2.00 7.38 1.74
C GLN A 45 0.76 7.40 2.63
N PHE A 46 -0.40 7.07 2.08
CA PHE A 46 -1.63 6.93 2.85
C PHE A 46 -1.52 5.83 3.90
N ALA A 47 -1.00 4.65 3.54
CA ALA A 47 -0.79 3.55 4.49
C ALA A 47 0.11 3.95 5.67
N VAL A 48 1.17 4.74 5.42
CA VAL A 48 2.03 5.27 6.49
C VAL A 48 1.26 6.24 7.39
N LEU A 49 0.44 7.14 6.85
CA LEU A 49 -0.38 8.04 7.68
C LEU A 49 -1.38 7.26 8.55
N VAL A 50 -2.03 6.23 7.99
CA VAL A 50 -2.91 5.33 8.76
C VAL A 50 -2.14 4.66 9.89
N ALA A 51 -0.98 4.06 9.61
CA ALA A 51 -0.19 3.35 10.60
C ALA A 51 0.33 4.27 11.72
N VAL A 52 0.75 5.50 11.38
CA VAL A 52 1.16 6.51 12.38
C VAL A 52 -0.01 6.92 13.27
N ASN A 53 -1.22 7.01 12.71
CA ASN A 53 -2.43 7.36 13.46
C ASN A 53 -2.90 6.22 14.39
N GLU A 54 -2.91 4.99 13.89
CA GLU A 54 -3.49 3.85 14.61
C GLU A 54 -2.50 3.20 15.58
N GLN A 55 -1.20 3.36 15.37
CA GLN A 55 -0.14 2.76 16.17
C GLN A 55 0.87 3.81 16.66
N PRO A 56 0.42 4.76 17.50
CA PRO A 56 1.30 5.79 18.02
C PRO A 56 2.43 5.17 18.85
N GLY A 57 3.63 5.76 18.77
CA GLY A 57 4.79 5.29 19.52
C GLY A 57 5.60 4.19 18.82
N LEU A 58 5.25 3.76 17.63
CA LEU A 58 6.12 2.90 16.83
C LEU A 58 7.26 3.71 16.21
N ASP A 59 8.45 3.10 16.19
CA ASP A 59 9.57 3.63 15.43
C ASP A 59 9.40 3.39 13.92
N GLN A 60 10.19 4.11 13.13
CA GLN A 60 10.10 4.06 11.67
C GLN A 60 10.30 2.64 11.09
N ARG A 61 11.14 1.80 11.73
CA ARG A 61 11.35 0.41 11.28
C ARG A 61 10.13 -0.46 11.53
N SER A 62 9.52 -0.34 12.70
CA SER A 62 8.30 -1.06 13.05
C SER A 62 7.13 -0.65 12.15
N LEU A 63 7.00 0.66 11.86
CA LEU A 63 6.02 1.17 10.90
C LEU A 63 6.27 0.63 9.49
N ALA A 64 7.53 0.57 9.03
CA ALA A 64 7.87 0.00 7.72
C ALA A 64 7.37 -1.45 7.61
N TYR A 65 7.60 -2.24 8.65
CA TYR A 65 7.11 -3.62 8.70
C TYR A 65 5.57 -3.68 8.67
N ALA A 66 4.90 -2.85 9.47
CA ALA A 66 3.44 -2.81 9.55
C ALA A 66 2.77 -2.47 8.22
N VAL A 67 3.41 -1.64 7.37
CA VAL A 67 2.88 -1.24 6.05
C VAL A 67 3.54 -1.97 4.88
N SER A 68 4.30 -3.03 5.15
CA SER A 68 4.97 -3.85 4.13
C SER A 68 5.89 -3.06 3.20
N LEU A 69 6.62 -2.10 3.75
CA LEU A 69 7.64 -1.33 3.04
C LEU A 69 9.04 -1.76 3.50
N ASP A 70 9.98 -1.78 2.56
CA ASP A 70 11.39 -1.87 2.93
C ASP A 70 11.88 -0.57 3.59
N THR A 71 13.00 -0.66 4.32
CA THR A 71 13.53 0.45 5.12
C THR A 71 13.86 1.69 4.28
N SER A 72 14.34 1.52 3.06
CA SER A 72 14.72 2.63 2.18
C SER A 72 13.48 3.34 1.62
N THR A 73 12.50 2.57 1.16
CA THR A 73 11.21 3.10 0.70
C THR A 73 10.47 3.82 1.84
N MET A 74 10.46 3.23 3.05
CA MET A 74 9.87 3.88 4.22
C MET A 74 10.55 5.21 4.55
N ALA A 75 11.89 5.28 4.48
CA ALA A 75 12.62 6.50 4.74
C ALA A 75 12.26 7.62 3.73
N ASP A 76 12.13 7.27 2.45
CA ASP A 76 11.72 8.20 1.41
C ASP A 76 10.27 8.68 1.58
N VAL A 77 9.35 7.77 1.89
CA VAL A 77 7.95 8.09 2.16
C VAL A 77 7.84 9.03 3.35
N ALA A 78 8.48 8.69 4.48
CA ALA A 78 8.47 9.52 5.68
C ALA A 78 9.04 10.92 5.41
N ARG A 79 10.17 11.01 4.69
CA ARG A 79 10.76 12.30 4.31
C ARG A 79 9.80 13.15 3.46
N ARG A 80 9.12 12.56 2.49
CA ARG A 80 8.15 13.28 1.64
C ARG A 80 6.95 13.77 2.43
N LEU A 81 6.43 12.95 3.35
CA LEU A 81 5.32 13.34 4.22
C LEU A 81 5.74 14.46 5.20
N GLU A 82 6.96 14.41 5.74
CA GLU A 82 7.52 15.44 6.62
C GLU A 82 7.72 16.77 5.87
N VAL A 83 8.28 16.75 4.65
CA VAL A 83 8.42 17.94 3.79
C VAL A 83 7.06 18.56 3.45
N ARG A 84 6.02 17.75 3.33
CA ARG A 84 4.65 18.22 3.12
C ARG A 84 3.98 18.71 4.41
N GLY A 85 4.63 18.63 5.55
CA GLY A 85 4.07 19.03 6.84
C GLY A 85 2.98 18.10 7.38
N LEU A 86 2.83 16.88 6.86
CA LEU A 86 1.79 15.94 7.27
C LEU A 86 2.19 15.10 8.49
N ILE A 87 3.49 14.87 8.67
CA ILE A 87 4.06 14.21 9.84
C ILE A 87 5.22 15.04 10.39
N ARG A 88 5.57 14.76 11.62
CA ARG A 88 6.78 15.28 12.28
C ARG A 88 7.54 14.17 12.98
N ARG A 89 8.84 14.37 13.18
CA ARG A 89 9.69 13.49 13.99
C ARG A 89 9.80 14.02 15.39
N VAL A 90 9.53 13.17 16.37
CA VAL A 90 9.69 13.49 17.79
C VAL A 90 10.69 12.55 18.44
N ALA A 91 11.39 13.01 19.47
CA ALA A 91 12.22 12.11 20.25
C ALA A 91 11.33 11.18 21.08
N ASP A 92 11.70 9.90 21.16
CA ASP A 92 11.04 8.97 22.07
C ASP A 92 11.31 9.44 23.51
N PRO A 93 10.28 9.62 24.35
CA PRO A 93 10.45 10.07 25.73
C PRO A 93 11.23 9.09 26.61
N THR A 94 11.31 7.82 26.22
CA THR A 94 12.01 6.75 26.95
C THR A 94 13.42 6.47 26.40
N ASP A 95 13.65 6.76 25.12
CA ASP A 95 14.95 6.61 24.44
C ASP A 95 15.14 7.74 23.41
N GLY A 96 15.78 8.81 23.80
CA GLY A 96 16.01 9.98 22.93
C GLY A 96 16.80 9.71 21.65
N ARG A 97 17.40 8.51 21.50
CA ARG A 97 18.06 8.08 20.25
C ARG A 97 17.06 7.64 19.21
N ARG A 98 15.87 7.21 19.63
CA ARG A 98 14.78 6.79 18.74
C ARG A 98 13.99 8.02 18.29
N LYS A 99 13.57 8.00 17.04
CA LYS A 99 12.66 9.00 16.48
C LYS A 99 11.34 8.31 16.13
N LEU A 100 10.29 8.84 16.72
CA LEU A 100 8.91 8.43 16.45
C LEU A 100 8.33 9.37 15.40
N LEU A 101 7.34 8.87 14.66
CA LEU A 101 6.56 9.67 13.71
C LEU A 101 5.21 10.00 14.34
N GLU A 102 4.78 11.23 14.19
CA GLU A 102 3.47 11.70 14.64
C GLU A 102 2.79 12.47 13.50
N LEU A 103 1.48 12.39 13.43
CA LEU A 103 0.71 13.26 12.55
C LEU A 103 0.77 14.70 13.06
N THR A 104 0.81 15.64 12.14
CA THR A 104 0.50 17.04 12.43
C THR A 104 -1.03 17.25 12.38
N PRO A 105 -1.56 18.38 12.88
CA PRO A 105 -2.97 18.72 12.68
C PRO A 105 -3.40 18.69 11.21
N GLU A 106 -2.54 19.19 10.31
CA GLU A 106 -2.76 19.13 8.86
C GLU A 106 -2.75 17.68 8.35
N GLY A 107 -1.80 16.86 8.83
CA GLY A 107 -1.74 15.44 8.51
C GLY A 107 -3.00 14.69 8.92
N THR A 108 -3.57 15.01 10.08
CA THR A 108 -4.84 14.42 10.54
C THR A 108 -6.00 14.79 9.61
N GLN A 109 -6.12 16.06 9.22
CA GLN A 109 -7.17 16.52 8.30
C GLN A 109 -7.05 15.86 6.93
N VAL A 110 -5.84 15.79 6.38
CA VAL A 110 -5.58 15.12 5.10
C VAL A 110 -5.90 13.63 5.18
N LEU A 111 -5.51 12.97 6.28
CA LEU A 111 -5.82 11.55 6.49
C LEU A 111 -7.33 11.30 6.50
N GLU A 112 -8.10 12.08 7.24
CA GLU A 112 -9.57 11.95 7.32
C GLU A 112 -10.25 12.12 5.96
N ASP A 113 -9.79 13.11 5.17
CA ASP A 113 -10.36 13.36 3.84
C ASP A 113 -10.00 12.26 2.84
N VAL A 114 -8.74 11.81 2.83
CA VAL A 114 -8.28 10.75 1.94
C VAL A 114 -8.88 9.40 2.33
N ASP A 115 -9.01 9.09 3.62
CA ASP A 115 -9.62 7.85 4.11
C ASP A 115 -11.09 7.72 3.66
N ARG A 116 -11.86 8.82 3.70
CA ARG A 116 -13.24 8.82 3.20
C ARG A 116 -13.31 8.45 1.72
N ARG A 117 -12.39 8.99 0.90
CA ARG A 117 -12.32 8.69 -0.54
C ARG A 117 -11.78 7.29 -0.81
N ALA A 118 -10.82 6.82 0.00
CA ALA A 118 -10.30 5.46 -0.08
C ALA A 118 -11.40 4.43 0.21
N ARG A 119 -12.21 4.63 1.26
CA ARG A 119 -13.36 3.76 1.55
C ARG A 119 -14.38 3.72 0.41
N ALA A 120 -14.64 4.85 -0.24
CA ALA A 120 -15.51 4.87 -1.41
C ALA A 120 -14.91 4.07 -2.58
N LEU A 121 -13.58 4.13 -2.77
CA LEU A 121 -12.90 3.28 -3.74
C LEU A 121 -13.01 1.80 -3.37
N ASP A 122 -12.80 1.43 -2.10
CA ASP A 122 -12.90 0.04 -1.63
C ASP A 122 -14.27 -0.56 -1.94
N GLU A 123 -15.35 0.21 -1.73
CA GLU A 123 -16.69 -0.24 -2.10
C GLU A 123 -16.83 -0.48 -3.61
N LEU A 124 -16.25 0.39 -4.45
CA LEU A 124 -16.25 0.21 -5.91
C LEU A 124 -15.42 -1.01 -6.35
N LEU A 125 -14.28 -1.26 -5.68
CA LEU A 125 -13.43 -2.41 -6.00
C LEU A 125 -14.08 -3.74 -5.65
N LEU A 126 -14.99 -3.75 -4.68
CA LEU A 126 -15.70 -4.94 -4.21
C LEU A 126 -17.16 -4.99 -4.71
N GLU A 127 -17.53 -4.09 -5.63
CA GLU A 127 -18.87 -4.06 -6.21
C GLU A 127 -19.22 -5.39 -6.88
N GLY A 128 -20.43 -5.87 -6.65
CA GLY A 128 -20.92 -7.15 -7.17
C GLY A 128 -20.55 -8.38 -6.35
N LEU A 129 -19.73 -8.23 -5.30
CA LEU A 129 -19.48 -9.29 -4.31
C LEU A 129 -20.43 -9.12 -3.12
N ASP A 130 -21.05 -10.21 -2.69
CA ASP A 130 -21.77 -10.25 -1.42
C ASP A 130 -20.78 -10.26 -0.23
N GLU A 131 -21.30 -10.17 1.00
CA GLU A 131 -20.48 -10.05 2.20
C GLU A 131 -19.55 -11.27 2.43
N ASP A 132 -20.03 -12.48 2.15
CA ASP A 132 -19.24 -13.69 2.30
C ASP A 132 -18.12 -13.76 1.27
N ALA A 133 -18.40 -13.44 0.00
CA ALA A 133 -17.41 -13.38 -1.06
C ALA A 133 -16.35 -12.28 -0.82
N ARG A 134 -16.75 -11.12 -0.29
CA ARG A 134 -15.81 -10.04 0.12
C ARG A 134 -14.86 -10.54 1.20
N LYS A 135 -15.40 -11.17 2.24
CA LYS A 135 -14.62 -11.71 3.35
C LYS A 135 -13.64 -12.80 2.89
N GLU A 136 -14.11 -13.72 2.04
CA GLU A 136 -13.28 -14.78 1.48
C GLU A 136 -12.14 -14.21 0.63
N LEU A 137 -12.42 -13.23 -0.24
CA LEU A 137 -11.42 -12.54 -1.05
C LEU A 137 -10.35 -11.88 -0.18
N LEU A 138 -10.76 -11.07 0.80
CA LEU A 138 -9.82 -10.35 1.68
C LEU A 138 -8.97 -11.33 2.49
N THR A 139 -9.57 -12.40 3.02
CA THR A 139 -8.85 -13.47 3.72
C THR A 139 -7.82 -14.15 2.81
N THR A 140 -8.22 -14.45 1.57
CA THR A 140 -7.32 -15.07 0.59
C THR A 140 -6.15 -14.17 0.25
N LEU A 141 -6.39 -12.87 0.04
CA LEU A 141 -5.33 -11.90 -0.23
C LEU A 141 -4.34 -11.78 0.94
N GLN A 142 -4.83 -11.76 2.18
CA GLN A 142 -3.99 -11.73 3.38
C GLN A 142 -3.11 -12.99 3.48
N VAL A 143 -3.72 -14.17 3.38
CA VAL A 143 -2.98 -15.45 3.44
C VAL A 143 -1.92 -15.55 2.34
N LEU A 144 -2.23 -15.11 1.11
CA LEU A 144 -1.27 -15.11 0.02
C LEU A 144 -0.15 -14.10 0.25
N SER A 145 -0.45 -12.91 0.75
CA SER A 145 0.55 -11.88 1.08
C SER A 145 1.55 -12.40 2.12
N ASP A 146 1.05 -12.98 3.22
CA ASP A 146 1.89 -13.53 4.28
C ASP A 146 2.75 -14.68 3.78
N ARG A 147 2.16 -15.58 3.00
CA ARG A 147 2.87 -16.71 2.42
C ARG A 147 3.97 -16.27 1.47
N TRP A 148 3.71 -15.32 0.61
CA TRP A 148 4.68 -14.87 -0.39
C TRP A 148 5.81 -14.05 0.23
N ALA A 149 5.52 -13.27 1.25
CA ALA A 149 6.54 -12.54 2.02
C ALA A 149 7.54 -13.48 2.72
N ASN A 150 7.09 -14.70 3.06
CA ASN A 150 7.90 -15.70 3.75
C ASN A 150 8.41 -16.83 2.85
N LEU A 151 8.38 -16.67 1.51
CA LEU A 151 8.98 -17.65 0.61
C LEU A 151 10.49 -17.69 0.83
N PRO A 152 11.09 -18.91 0.92
CA PRO A 152 12.53 -19.04 1.07
C PRO A 152 13.22 -18.47 -0.18
N SER A 153 14.30 -17.71 0.05
CA SER A 153 15.19 -17.32 -1.04
C SER A 153 15.76 -18.59 -1.69
N THR A 154 15.47 -18.80 -2.96
CA THR A 154 16.20 -19.83 -3.73
C THR A 154 17.59 -19.29 -3.97
N ASP A 155 18.54 -19.64 -3.10
CA ASP A 155 19.97 -19.52 -3.41
C ASP A 155 20.22 -20.33 -4.66
N THR A 156 20.35 -19.66 -5.80
CA THR A 156 20.89 -20.26 -7.03
C THR A 156 22.41 -20.34 -6.87
N THR A 157 22.86 -21.08 -5.87
CA THR A 157 24.24 -21.55 -5.77
C THR A 157 24.27 -22.96 -6.39
N GLY A 158 24.53 -22.99 -7.67
CA GLY A 158 24.82 -24.20 -8.39
C GLY A 158 25.43 -23.77 -9.71
N GLY A 159 26.65 -23.73 -9.84
CA GLY A 159 27.74 -24.66 -9.73
C GLY A 159 28.09 -25.13 -11.12
N GLY A 160 29.33 -25.07 -11.44
CA GLY A 160 29.93 -25.81 -12.52
C GLY A 160 30.40 -25.01 -13.70
#